data_fcc1dd29111664a4007da1075c0dd412
#
_entry.id   fcc1dd29111664a4007da1075c0dd412
#
_cell.length_a   1.000
_cell.length_b   1.000
_cell.length_c   1.000
_cell.angle_alpha   90.00
_cell.angle_beta   90.00
_cell.angle_gamma   90.00
#
_symmetry.space_group_name_H-M   'P 1'
#
loop_
_entity.id
_entity.type
_entity.pdbx_description
1 polymer ?
#
loop_
_entity_poly.entity_id
_entity_poly.type
_entity_poly.pdbx_seq_one_letter_code
_entity_poly.pdbx_strand_id
1 'polypeptide(L)'
;MSGNPVHPVNRVFVIGVGPGTADYLTPVARACIEGCDLLLGSPRLTRLFPQESRPLDFRGDPPASVKYILENRSRQKIGVLVSGDPGLYSFLGVISRYLPPEDYEVMPGISSVQLAFARLKESWADALILSLHGRQETDLARKVAAHPKVAILTDPSHPPQAIARALLAHGLKGREFIICQDLSYPEERIVRTTLEEAAQLPLSGSLLVIIQEKAP
;
A
#
# COMPACT_ATOMS: atom_id res chain seq x y z
N MET A 1 -18.31 42.52 -16.40
CA MET A 1 -17.59 41.24 -16.36
C MET A 1 -16.88 41.19 -15.03
N SER A 2 -17.54 40.60 -14.02
CA SER A 2 -16.99 40.45 -12.68
C SER A 2 -16.19 39.15 -12.65
N GLY A 3 -14.87 39.29 -12.75
CA GLY A 3 -13.96 38.17 -12.51
C GLY A 3 -14.10 37.73 -11.06
N ASN A 4 -14.60 36.52 -10.86
CA ASN A 4 -14.50 35.85 -9.56
C ASN A 4 -13.01 35.80 -9.19
N PRO A 5 -12.62 36.17 -7.97
CA PRO A 5 -11.26 35.95 -7.51
C PRO A 5 -11.06 34.44 -7.49
N VAL A 6 -10.18 33.96 -8.38
CA VAL A 6 -9.65 32.61 -8.30
C VAL A 6 -8.82 32.56 -7.02
N HIS A 7 -9.47 32.20 -5.89
CA HIS A 7 -8.72 31.80 -4.72
C HIS A 7 -7.83 30.63 -5.15
N PRO A 8 -6.52 30.65 -4.88
CA PRO A 8 -5.68 29.49 -5.13
C PRO A 8 -6.28 28.34 -4.29
N VAL A 9 -6.90 27.39 -4.97
CA VAL A 9 -7.38 26.18 -4.32
C VAL A 9 -6.15 25.49 -3.79
N ASN A 10 -5.94 25.51 -2.49
CA ASN A 10 -4.87 24.75 -1.87
C ASN A 10 -5.22 23.27 -2.08
N ARG A 11 -4.58 22.66 -3.08
CA ARG A 11 -4.83 21.27 -3.45
C ARG A 11 -4.35 20.34 -2.36
N VAL A 12 -5.07 19.26 -2.20
CA VAL A 12 -4.65 18.13 -1.38
C VAL A 12 -3.76 17.24 -2.24
N PHE A 13 -2.61 16.81 -1.72
CA PHE A 13 -1.69 15.92 -2.41
C PHE A 13 -1.74 14.55 -1.76
N VAL A 14 -2.11 13.52 -2.51
CA VAL A 14 -2.01 12.12 -2.05
C VAL A 14 -0.68 11.57 -2.54
N ILE A 15 0.24 11.33 -1.62
CA ILE A 15 1.66 11.13 -1.92
C ILE A 15 2.07 9.71 -1.57
N GLY A 16 2.49 8.93 -2.57
CA GLY A 16 3.10 7.63 -2.38
C GLY A 16 4.53 7.77 -1.88
N VAL A 17 4.80 7.27 -0.67
CA VAL A 17 6.12 7.38 -0.06
C VAL A 17 7.00 6.13 -0.23
N GLY A 18 6.59 5.21 -1.08
CA GLY A 18 7.33 3.98 -1.30
C GLY A 18 7.03 2.88 -0.27
N PRO A 19 7.67 1.71 -0.39
CA PRO A 19 7.34 0.52 0.38
C PRO A 19 7.89 0.55 1.82
N GLY A 20 8.86 1.43 2.13
CA GLY A 20 9.47 1.48 3.46
C GLY A 20 10.46 2.61 3.64
N THR A 21 11.73 2.43 3.24
CA THR A 21 12.77 3.45 3.41
C THR A 21 12.66 4.59 2.42
N ALA A 22 13.28 5.74 2.76
CA ALA A 22 13.29 6.92 1.92
C ALA A 22 14.05 6.77 0.60
N ASP A 23 14.83 5.70 0.42
CA ASP A 23 15.55 5.40 -0.82
C ASP A 23 14.62 5.14 -2.00
N TYR A 24 13.38 4.71 -1.70
CA TYR A 24 12.34 4.46 -2.69
C TYR A 24 11.34 5.60 -2.84
N LEU A 25 11.60 6.74 -2.18
CA LEU A 25 10.83 7.96 -2.37
C LEU A 25 11.21 8.59 -3.72
N THR A 26 10.24 8.77 -4.60
CA THR A 26 10.50 9.41 -5.89
C THR A 26 10.89 10.88 -5.70
N PRO A 27 11.76 11.44 -6.57
CA PRO A 27 12.12 12.87 -6.49
C PRO A 27 10.91 13.80 -6.52
N VAL A 28 9.88 13.48 -7.31
CA VAL A 28 8.66 14.29 -7.40
C VAL A 28 7.84 14.22 -6.11
N ALA A 29 7.75 13.05 -5.47
CA ALA A 29 7.08 12.91 -4.18
C ALA A 29 7.83 13.70 -3.08
N ARG A 30 9.16 13.63 -3.05
CA ARG A 30 10.00 14.40 -2.13
C ARG A 30 9.75 15.89 -2.28
N ALA A 31 9.85 16.44 -3.49
CA ALA A 31 9.60 17.85 -3.74
C ALA A 31 8.18 18.30 -3.35
N CYS A 32 7.19 17.42 -3.57
CA CYS A 32 5.83 17.68 -3.15
C CYS A 32 5.70 17.73 -1.61
N ILE A 33 6.34 16.80 -0.88
CA ILE A 33 6.37 16.76 0.59
C ILE A 33 6.99 18.04 1.14
N GLU A 34 8.15 18.44 0.62
CA GLU A 34 8.87 19.67 1.04
C GLU A 34 8.05 20.95 0.78
N GLY A 35 7.15 20.91 -0.19
CA GLY A 35 6.26 22.03 -0.50
C GLY A 35 4.93 22.03 0.25
N CYS A 36 4.64 21.07 1.13
CA CYS A 36 3.41 21.01 1.92
C CYS A 36 3.58 21.74 3.27
N ASP A 37 2.53 22.44 3.71
CA ASP A 37 2.48 23.08 5.03
C ASP A 37 2.12 22.06 6.13
N LEU A 38 1.47 20.97 5.76
CA LEU A 38 1.01 19.95 6.69
C LEU A 38 1.07 18.56 6.03
N LEU A 39 1.68 17.62 6.73
CA LEU A 39 1.74 16.20 6.32
C LEU A 39 0.86 15.34 7.24
N LEU A 40 -0.03 14.57 6.64
CA LEU A 40 -0.94 13.66 7.29
C LEU A 40 -0.64 12.22 6.88
N GLY A 41 -0.68 11.28 7.82
CA GLY A 41 -0.44 9.88 7.53
C GLY A 41 -0.44 9.01 8.78
N SER A 42 -0.27 7.71 8.61
CA SER A 42 -0.10 6.81 9.75
C SER A 42 1.17 7.16 10.55
N PRO A 43 1.23 6.82 11.85
CA PRO A 43 2.41 7.12 12.68
C PRO A 43 3.73 6.59 12.11
N ARG A 44 3.69 5.48 11.38
CA ARG A 44 4.87 4.93 10.70
C ARG A 44 5.39 5.84 9.61
N LEU A 45 4.50 6.43 8.82
CA LEU A 45 4.87 7.28 7.68
C LEU A 45 5.28 8.68 8.14
N THR A 46 4.56 9.26 9.11
CA THR A 46 4.88 10.61 9.62
C THR A 46 6.22 10.67 10.35
N ARG A 47 6.71 9.56 10.91
CA ARG A 47 8.06 9.50 11.49
C ARG A 47 9.19 9.69 10.47
N LEU A 48 8.92 9.47 9.18
CA LEU A 48 9.91 9.76 8.13
C LEU A 48 10.08 11.27 7.90
N PHE A 49 9.09 12.08 8.33
CA PHE A 49 9.04 13.54 8.12
C PHE A 49 8.55 14.21 9.41
N PRO A 50 9.35 14.24 10.49
CA PRO A 50 8.87 14.58 11.83
C PRO A 50 8.54 16.08 12.01
N GLN A 51 9.16 16.99 11.25
CA GLN A 51 9.05 18.43 11.48
C GLN A 51 7.67 18.99 11.08
N GLU A 52 7.06 18.44 10.02
CA GLU A 52 5.83 18.97 9.42
C GLU A 52 4.69 17.94 9.50
N SER A 53 4.94 16.83 10.19
CA SER A 53 4.04 15.69 10.18
C SER A 53 3.04 15.73 11.32
N ARG A 54 1.78 15.39 11.01
CA ARG A 54 0.74 15.12 11.98
C ARG A 54 0.20 13.71 11.80
N PRO A 55 0.33 12.83 12.80
CA PRO A 55 -0.26 11.49 12.71
C PRO A 55 -1.79 11.58 12.62
N LEU A 56 -2.37 10.94 11.61
CA LEU A 56 -3.79 10.65 11.52
C LEU A 56 -3.95 9.15 11.35
N ASP A 57 -4.78 8.54 12.19
CA ASP A 57 -5.13 7.12 12.02
C ASP A 57 -6.30 7.00 11.04
N PHE A 58 -5.97 6.71 9.79
CA PHE A 58 -6.97 6.50 8.75
C PHE A 58 -7.79 5.21 8.92
N ARG A 59 -7.41 4.31 9.84
CA ARG A 59 -8.09 3.04 10.09
C ARG A 59 -9.27 3.18 11.03
N GLY A 60 -9.24 4.19 11.92
CA GLY A 60 -10.29 4.40 12.91
C GLY A 60 -11.56 4.99 12.31
N ASP A 61 -11.46 6.17 11.74
CA ASP A 61 -12.59 6.89 11.15
C ASP A 61 -12.17 7.65 9.90
N PRO A 62 -12.25 7.01 8.70
CA PRO A 62 -11.93 7.68 7.44
C PRO A 62 -12.73 8.98 7.21
N PRO A 63 -14.04 9.06 7.49
CA PRO A 63 -14.80 10.32 7.43
C PRO A 63 -14.24 11.43 8.29
N ALA A 64 -13.81 11.15 9.53
CA ALA A 64 -13.20 12.17 10.39
C ALA A 64 -11.87 12.67 9.84
N SER A 65 -11.05 11.79 9.28
CA SER A 65 -9.79 12.17 8.62
C SER A 65 -10.05 13.06 7.41
N VAL A 66 -11.04 12.74 6.59
CA VAL A 66 -11.43 13.57 5.45
C VAL A 66 -12.01 14.91 5.91
N LYS A 67 -12.86 14.92 6.93
CA LYS A 67 -13.40 16.16 7.51
C LYS A 67 -12.27 17.09 7.93
N TYR A 68 -11.25 16.57 8.62
CA TYR A 68 -10.08 17.35 9.02
C TYR A 68 -9.34 17.95 7.81
N ILE A 69 -9.17 17.17 6.73
CA ILE A 69 -8.56 17.65 5.47
C ILE A 69 -9.41 18.79 4.88
N LEU A 70 -10.72 18.60 4.77
CA LEU A 70 -11.64 19.60 4.19
C LEU A 70 -11.65 20.91 4.98
N GLU A 71 -11.59 20.87 6.29
CA GLU A 71 -11.58 22.05 7.18
C GLU A 71 -10.27 22.86 7.08
N ASN A 72 -9.16 22.23 6.69
CA ASN A 72 -7.84 22.87 6.70
C ASN A 72 -7.30 23.18 5.29
N ARG A 73 -7.78 22.54 4.23
CA ARG A 73 -7.25 22.67 2.86
C ARG A 73 -7.34 24.07 2.25
N SER A 74 -8.21 24.94 2.77
CA SER A 74 -8.32 26.34 2.31
C SER A 74 -7.21 27.23 2.85
N ARG A 75 -6.50 26.78 3.90
CA ARG A 75 -5.49 27.56 4.61
C ARG A 75 -4.08 26.96 4.48
N GLN A 76 -3.99 25.69 4.18
CA GLN A 76 -2.75 24.93 4.19
C GLN A 76 -2.68 23.99 2.98
N LYS A 77 -1.51 23.82 2.44
CA LYS A 77 -1.15 22.82 1.45
C LYS A 77 -0.95 21.48 2.15
N ILE A 78 -1.84 20.52 1.93
CA ILE A 78 -1.89 19.28 2.70
C ILE A 78 -1.35 18.13 1.87
N GLY A 79 -0.31 17.45 2.37
CA GLY A 79 0.19 16.18 1.86
C GLY A 79 -0.38 15.01 2.68
N VAL A 80 -1.08 14.10 2.01
CA VAL A 80 -1.58 12.84 2.59
C VAL A 80 -0.63 11.73 2.21
N LEU A 81 0.16 11.28 3.17
CA LEU A 81 1.17 10.24 2.97
C LEU A 81 0.53 8.85 2.96
N VAL A 82 0.78 8.07 1.92
CA VAL A 82 0.36 6.68 1.81
C VAL A 82 1.55 5.77 1.52
N SER A 83 1.52 4.56 2.08
CA SER A 83 2.56 3.55 1.83
C SER A 83 2.46 3.05 0.39
N GLY A 84 3.60 2.82 -0.24
CA GLY A 84 3.66 2.32 -1.60
C GLY A 84 3.21 3.35 -2.63
N ASP A 85 2.34 2.91 -3.54
CA ASP A 85 1.69 3.72 -4.57
C ASP A 85 0.24 4.06 -4.18
N PRO A 86 -0.21 5.32 -4.37
CA PRO A 86 -1.58 5.72 -4.04
C PRO A 86 -2.66 4.96 -4.82
N GLY A 87 -2.38 4.52 -6.03
CA GLY A 87 -3.32 3.77 -6.87
C GLY A 87 -3.53 2.33 -6.42
N LEU A 88 -2.71 1.81 -5.48
CA LEU A 88 -2.76 0.42 -5.07
C LEU A 88 -3.26 0.25 -3.62
N TYR A 89 -4.57 0.00 -3.46
CA TYR A 89 -5.23 -0.28 -2.17
C TYR A 89 -4.88 0.71 -1.05
N SER A 90 -4.91 2.01 -1.34
CA SER A 90 -4.53 3.08 -0.43
C SER A 90 -5.71 3.95 0.01
N PHE A 91 -5.40 4.98 0.82
CA PHE A 91 -6.37 5.99 1.25
C PHE A 91 -6.87 6.88 0.08
N LEU A 92 -6.23 6.84 -1.09
CA LEU A 92 -6.74 7.52 -2.28
C LEU A 92 -8.18 7.12 -2.59
N GLY A 93 -8.52 5.82 -2.44
CA GLY A 93 -9.88 5.34 -2.63
C GLY A 93 -10.91 5.92 -1.64
N VAL A 94 -10.47 6.48 -0.53
CA VAL A 94 -11.32 7.26 0.38
C VAL A 94 -11.41 8.71 -0.08
N ILE A 95 -10.27 9.36 -0.34
CA ILE A 95 -10.21 10.76 -0.81
C ILE A 95 -11.13 10.99 -2.01
N SER A 96 -11.04 10.12 -3.02
CA SER A 96 -11.81 10.22 -4.27
C SER A 96 -13.32 10.14 -4.12
N ARG A 97 -13.85 9.73 -2.95
CA ARG A 97 -15.29 9.71 -2.64
C ARG A 97 -15.79 11.03 -2.08
N TYR A 98 -14.89 11.89 -1.59
CA TYR A 98 -15.24 13.10 -0.87
C TYR A 98 -14.73 14.38 -1.53
N LEU A 99 -13.68 14.27 -2.35
CA LEU A 99 -13.13 15.39 -3.10
C LEU A 99 -13.31 15.15 -4.60
N PRO A 100 -13.72 16.17 -5.36
CA PRO A 100 -13.72 16.11 -6.81
C PRO A 100 -12.26 16.08 -7.35
N PRO A 101 -12.03 15.51 -8.53
CA PRO A 101 -10.69 15.30 -9.08
C PRO A 101 -9.83 16.57 -9.18
N GLU A 102 -10.44 17.72 -9.39
CA GLU A 102 -9.77 19.03 -9.48
C GLU A 102 -9.19 19.53 -8.15
N ASP A 103 -9.64 18.99 -7.03
CA ASP A 103 -9.28 19.44 -5.67
C ASP A 103 -8.11 18.65 -5.07
N TYR A 104 -7.61 17.62 -5.74
CA TYR A 104 -6.44 16.88 -5.29
C TYR A 104 -5.52 16.47 -6.44
N GLU A 105 -4.27 16.24 -6.10
CA GLU A 105 -3.25 15.67 -6.99
C GLU A 105 -2.71 14.39 -6.40
N VAL A 106 -2.25 13.48 -7.27
CA VAL A 106 -1.69 12.19 -6.86
C VAL A 106 -0.23 12.12 -7.28
N MET A 107 0.65 11.96 -6.30
CA MET A 107 2.08 11.71 -6.56
C MET A 107 2.33 10.21 -6.49
N PRO A 108 2.71 9.55 -7.59
CA PRO A 108 2.93 8.12 -7.61
C PRO A 108 4.12 7.72 -6.74
N GLY A 109 4.08 6.50 -6.24
CA GLY A 109 5.15 5.89 -5.45
C GLY A 109 5.44 4.47 -5.90
N ILE A 110 6.54 3.90 -5.43
CA ILE A 110 6.89 2.51 -5.70
C ILE A 110 6.12 1.62 -4.71
N SER A 111 5.30 0.71 -5.22
CA SER A 111 4.58 -0.23 -4.38
C SER A 111 5.47 -1.37 -3.87
N SER A 112 5.08 -2.00 -2.76
CA SER A 112 5.75 -3.21 -2.26
C SER A 112 5.65 -4.36 -3.26
N VAL A 113 4.61 -4.41 -4.08
CA VAL A 113 4.46 -5.40 -5.15
C VAL A 113 5.54 -5.22 -6.22
N GLN A 114 5.74 -3.99 -6.71
CA GLN A 114 6.81 -3.68 -7.67
C GLN A 114 8.18 -4.06 -7.12
N LEU A 115 8.45 -3.69 -5.86
CA LEU A 115 9.72 -4.00 -5.22
C LEU A 115 9.92 -5.52 -5.05
N ALA A 116 8.89 -6.25 -4.63
CA ALA A 116 8.94 -7.70 -4.50
C ALA A 116 9.33 -8.37 -5.83
N PHE A 117 8.62 -8.05 -6.91
CA PHE A 117 8.93 -8.63 -8.22
C PHE A 117 10.31 -8.20 -8.76
N ALA A 118 10.76 -6.98 -8.47
CA ALA A 118 12.13 -6.55 -8.79
C ALA A 118 13.18 -7.39 -8.05
N ARG A 119 12.94 -7.72 -6.76
CA ARG A 119 13.82 -8.61 -5.98
C ARG A 119 13.82 -10.04 -6.51
N LEU A 120 12.68 -10.52 -6.99
CA LEU A 120 12.55 -11.84 -7.59
C LEU A 120 13.13 -11.88 -9.01
N LYS A 121 13.36 -10.72 -9.65
CA LYS A 121 13.76 -10.58 -11.07
C LYS A 121 12.72 -11.17 -12.01
N GLU A 122 11.45 -10.97 -11.68
CA GLU A 122 10.31 -11.50 -12.42
C GLU A 122 9.38 -10.37 -12.89
N SER A 123 8.71 -10.59 -14.02
CA SER A 123 7.63 -9.72 -14.49
C SER A 123 6.37 -9.91 -13.63
N TRP A 124 5.65 -8.83 -13.38
CA TRP A 124 4.36 -8.84 -12.69
C TRP A 124 3.19 -8.44 -13.60
N ALA A 125 3.44 -8.37 -14.92
CA ALA A 125 2.43 -7.95 -15.90
C ALA A 125 1.21 -8.91 -15.97
N ASP A 126 1.42 -10.19 -15.64
CA ASP A 126 0.42 -11.25 -15.60
C ASP A 126 -0.07 -11.59 -14.18
N ALA A 127 0.39 -10.85 -13.17
CA ALA A 127 0.05 -11.12 -11.78
C ALA A 127 -1.33 -10.54 -11.41
N LEU A 128 -2.18 -11.36 -10.79
CA LEU A 128 -3.33 -10.85 -10.06
C LEU A 128 -2.85 -10.26 -8.73
N ILE A 129 -3.22 -9.00 -8.46
CA ILE A 129 -2.89 -8.35 -7.20
C ILE A 129 -4.13 -8.28 -6.32
N LEU A 130 -4.02 -8.81 -5.11
CA LEU A 130 -5.08 -8.84 -4.10
C LEU A 130 -4.63 -8.12 -2.83
N SER A 131 -5.59 -7.62 -2.06
CA SER A 131 -5.33 -7.08 -0.73
C SER A 131 -6.29 -7.70 0.28
N LEU A 132 -5.72 -8.32 1.31
CA LEU A 132 -6.44 -8.77 2.49
C LEU A 132 -6.41 -7.72 3.61
N HIS A 133 -5.69 -6.63 3.41
CA HIS A 133 -5.53 -5.57 4.42
C HIS A 133 -6.89 -4.90 4.72
N GLY A 134 -7.44 -5.22 5.90
CA GLY A 134 -8.76 -4.70 6.33
C GLY A 134 -9.93 -5.20 5.47
N ARG A 135 -9.80 -6.31 4.76
CA ARG A 135 -10.80 -6.87 3.86
C ARG A 135 -10.92 -8.38 4.03
N GLN A 136 -12.14 -8.89 3.83
CA GLN A 136 -12.35 -10.33 3.70
C GLN A 136 -12.38 -10.69 2.21
N GLU A 137 -11.59 -11.67 1.82
CA GLU A 137 -11.62 -12.24 0.49
C GLU A 137 -12.23 -13.65 0.55
N THR A 138 -13.51 -13.73 0.24
CA THR A 138 -14.28 -14.97 0.35
C THR A 138 -13.91 -16.02 -0.70
N ASP A 139 -13.29 -15.58 -1.80
CA ASP A 139 -12.98 -16.41 -2.97
C ASP A 139 -11.48 -16.60 -3.22
N LEU A 140 -10.65 -16.43 -2.17
CA LEU A 140 -9.19 -16.42 -2.31
C LEU A 140 -8.66 -17.67 -3.03
N ALA A 141 -9.08 -18.84 -2.62
CA ALA A 141 -8.59 -20.09 -3.18
C ALA A 141 -8.95 -20.24 -4.67
N ARG A 142 -10.17 -19.85 -5.06
CA ARG A 142 -10.61 -19.87 -6.46
C ARG A 142 -9.81 -18.88 -7.30
N LYS A 143 -9.56 -17.66 -6.78
CA LYS A 143 -8.75 -16.66 -7.47
C LYS A 143 -7.31 -17.11 -7.64
N VAL A 144 -6.70 -17.67 -6.61
CA VAL A 144 -5.34 -18.21 -6.67
C VAL A 144 -5.27 -19.39 -7.64
N ALA A 145 -6.26 -20.28 -7.66
CA ALA A 145 -6.30 -21.40 -8.60
C ALA A 145 -6.42 -20.97 -10.06
N ALA A 146 -7.16 -19.89 -10.31
CA ALA A 146 -7.43 -19.38 -11.67
C ALA A 146 -6.30 -18.55 -12.30
N HIS A 147 -5.27 -18.20 -11.51
CA HIS A 147 -4.19 -17.32 -12.00
C HIS A 147 -2.83 -17.98 -11.79
N PRO A 148 -1.93 -17.92 -12.79
CA PRO A 148 -0.60 -18.51 -12.67
C PRO A 148 0.26 -17.80 -11.62
N LYS A 149 -0.01 -16.51 -11.36
CA LYS A 149 0.75 -15.67 -10.43
C LYS A 149 -0.18 -14.73 -9.67
N VAL A 150 -0.07 -14.71 -8.34
CA VAL A 150 -0.90 -13.87 -7.46
C VAL A 150 -0.02 -13.21 -6.41
N ALA A 151 -0.11 -11.89 -6.29
CA ALA A 151 0.51 -11.12 -5.21
C ALA A 151 -0.56 -10.69 -4.19
N ILE A 152 -0.31 -10.94 -2.90
CA ILE A 152 -1.27 -10.69 -1.83
C ILE A 152 -0.66 -9.75 -0.80
N LEU A 153 -1.24 -8.55 -0.67
CA LEU A 153 -0.95 -7.64 0.43
C LEU A 153 -1.62 -8.16 1.69
N THR A 154 -0.83 -8.44 2.72
CA THR A 154 -1.28 -9.04 3.98
C THR A 154 -1.45 -8.00 5.09
N ASP A 155 -2.03 -8.41 6.20
CA ASP A 155 -2.10 -7.67 7.45
C ASP A 155 -1.94 -8.63 8.66
N PRO A 156 -1.87 -8.12 9.90
CA PRO A 156 -1.75 -8.99 11.08
C PRO A 156 -2.90 -9.99 11.27
N SER A 157 -4.08 -9.71 10.71
CA SER A 157 -5.25 -10.60 10.77
C SER A 157 -5.18 -11.72 9.73
N HIS A 158 -4.43 -11.50 8.66
CA HIS A 158 -4.23 -12.43 7.54
C HIS A 158 -2.74 -12.70 7.32
N PRO A 159 -2.04 -13.32 8.29
CA PRO A 159 -0.63 -13.63 8.14
C PRO A 159 -0.42 -14.75 7.09
N PRO A 160 0.77 -14.86 6.51
CA PRO A 160 1.09 -15.86 5.47
C PRO A 160 0.69 -17.28 5.84
N GLN A 161 0.86 -17.67 7.10
CA GLN A 161 0.50 -19.00 7.61
C GLN A 161 -1.02 -19.26 7.51
N ALA A 162 -1.84 -18.24 7.80
CA ALA A 162 -3.28 -18.35 7.70
C ALA A 162 -3.72 -18.47 6.23
N ILE A 163 -3.09 -17.69 5.35
CA ILE A 163 -3.31 -17.76 3.89
C ILE A 163 -2.97 -19.17 3.38
N ALA A 164 -1.78 -19.68 3.73
CA ALA A 164 -1.34 -21.01 3.30
C ALA A 164 -2.30 -22.11 3.78
N ARG A 165 -2.70 -22.08 5.06
CA ARG A 165 -3.69 -23.03 5.61
C ARG A 165 -5.03 -22.97 4.89
N ALA A 166 -5.53 -21.76 4.62
CA ALA A 166 -6.80 -21.59 3.91
C ALA A 166 -6.75 -22.18 2.49
N LEU A 167 -5.64 -21.97 1.76
CA LEU A 167 -5.46 -22.51 0.42
C LEU A 167 -5.35 -24.05 0.43
N LEU A 168 -4.59 -24.60 1.37
CA LEU A 168 -4.50 -26.07 1.54
C LEU A 168 -5.84 -26.70 1.87
N ALA A 169 -6.65 -26.06 2.74
CA ALA A 169 -7.99 -26.56 3.09
C ALA A 169 -8.94 -26.62 1.88
N HIS A 170 -8.69 -25.79 0.85
CA HIS A 170 -9.42 -25.84 -0.42
C HIS A 170 -8.74 -26.72 -1.48
N GLY A 171 -7.77 -27.55 -1.09
CA GLY A 171 -7.11 -28.51 -1.97
C GLY A 171 -6.05 -27.93 -2.91
N LEU A 172 -5.66 -26.67 -2.76
CA LEU A 172 -4.60 -26.09 -3.58
C LEU A 172 -3.25 -26.71 -3.21
N LYS A 173 -2.54 -27.24 -4.21
CA LYS A 173 -1.22 -27.88 -4.05
C LYS A 173 -0.29 -27.51 -5.19
N GLY A 174 1.01 -27.77 -5.00
CA GLY A 174 1.99 -27.67 -6.08
C GLY A 174 2.37 -26.26 -6.49
N ARG A 175 1.93 -25.22 -5.75
CA ARG A 175 2.32 -23.85 -5.96
C ARG A 175 3.56 -23.48 -5.15
N GLU A 176 4.42 -22.65 -5.71
CA GLU A 176 5.44 -21.96 -4.96
C GLU A 176 4.80 -20.86 -4.11
N PHE A 177 5.23 -20.71 -2.87
CA PHE A 177 4.77 -19.71 -1.93
C PHE A 177 5.95 -18.85 -1.50
N ILE A 178 5.95 -17.59 -1.87
CA ILE A 178 7.06 -16.66 -1.64
C ILE A 178 6.61 -15.62 -0.64
N ILE A 179 7.36 -15.43 0.42
CA ILE A 179 7.08 -14.46 1.47
C ILE A 179 8.14 -13.38 1.39
N CYS A 180 7.71 -12.15 1.12
CA CYS A 180 8.55 -10.96 1.11
C CYS A 180 8.28 -10.18 2.40
N GLN A 181 9.28 -10.14 3.28
CA GLN A 181 9.21 -9.52 4.60
C GLN A 181 10.04 -8.25 4.62
N ASP A 182 9.48 -7.20 5.22
CA ASP A 182 10.12 -5.92 5.53
C ASP A 182 10.92 -5.35 4.34
N LEU A 183 10.29 -5.40 3.14
CA LEU A 183 10.89 -4.95 1.89
C LEU A 183 11.41 -3.50 2.01
N SER A 184 12.60 -3.27 1.50
CA SER A 184 13.41 -2.04 1.53
C SER A 184 14.10 -1.73 2.87
N TYR A 185 13.76 -2.39 3.96
CA TYR A 185 14.44 -2.22 5.23
C TYR A 185 15.72 -3.09 5.32
N PRO A 186 16.65 -2.78 6.23
CA PRO A 186 17.86 -3.61 6.42
C PRO A 186 17.55 -5.07 6.76
N GLU A 187 16.40 -5.32 7.38
CA GLU A 187 15.90 -6.64 7.76
C GLU A 187 15.14 -7.36 6.63
N GLU A 188 15.15 -6.80 5.41
CA GLU A 188 14.49 -7.38 4.25
C GLU A 188 14.83 -8.86 4.09
N ARG A 189 13.79 -9.68 3.97
CA ARG A 189 13.93 -11.12 3.80
C ARG A 189 12.95 -11.64 2.77
N ILE A 190 13.44 -12.52 1.88
CA ILE A 190 12.60 -13.25 0.92
C ILE A 190 12.76 -14.74 1.18
N VAL A 191 11.64 -15.40 1.43
CA VAL A 191 11.58 -16.84 1.69
C VAL A 191 10.76 -17.49 0.59
N ARG A 192 11.39 -18.36 -0.20
CA ARG A 192 10.73 -19.24 -1.15
C ARG A 192 10.43 -20.58 -0.46
N THR A 193 9.22 -21.03 -0.53
CA THR A 193 8.75 -22.20 0.21
C THR A 193 7.54 -22.85 -0.47
N THR A 194 6.94 -23.83 0.16
CA THR A 194 5.68 -24.45 -0.25
C THR A 194 4.52 -23.97 0.63
N LEU A 195 3.27 -24.26 0.21
CA LEU A 195 2.09 -23.97 1.03
C LEU A 195 2.15 -24.72 2.37
N GLU A 196 2.61 -25.98 2.33
CA GLU A 196 2.71 -26.86 3.49
C GLU A 196 3.70 -26.32 4.52
N GLU A 197 4.86 -25.90 4.09
CA GLU A 197 5.89 -25.31 4.95
C GLU A 197 5.46 -23.94 5.46
N ALA A 198 4.95 -23.07 4.58
CA ALA A 198 4.47 -21.73 4.93
C ALA A 198 3.42 -21.75 6.04
N ALA A 199 2.55 -22.78 6.06
CA ALA A 199 1.53 -22.94 7.09
C ALA A 199 2.10 -23.09 8.51
N GLN A 200 3.40 -23.41 8.66
CA GLN A 200 4.09 -23.65 9.94
C GLN A 200 5.13 -22.57 10.28
N LEU A 201 5.50 -21.68 9.34
CA LEU A 201 6.57 -20.70 9.58
C LEU A 201 6.14 -19.62 10.58
N PRO A 202 6.91 -19.35 11.63
CA PRO A 202 6.67 -18.23 12.53
C PRO A 202 7.19 -16.94 11.89
N LEU A 203 6.30 -16.14 11.29
CA LEU A 203 6.65 -14.88 10.64
C LEU A 203 5.82 -13.74 11.21
N SER A 204 6.46 -12.57 11.32
CA SER A 204 5.85 -11.31 11.76
C SER A 204 6.46 -10.15 10.98
N GLY A 205 5.84 -8.98 11.02
CA GLY A 205 6.32 -7.78 10.33
C GLY A 205 5.43 -7.36 9.16
N SER A 206 5.96 -6.53 8.29
CA SER A 206 5.30 -6.09 7.05
C SER A 206 5.51 -7.15 5.97
N LEU A 207 4.45 -7.85 5.60
CA LEU A 207 4.55 -9.03 4.76
C LEU A 207 3.73 -8.86 3.46
N LEU A 208 4.31 -9.36 2.37
CA LEU A 208 3.64 -9.55 1.10
C LEU A 208 3.87 -11.01 0.67
N VAL A 209 2.84 -11.65 0.17
CA VAL A 209 2.92 -13.03 -0.31
C VAL A 209 2.77 -13.06 -1.83
N ILE A 210 3.63 -13.82 -2.50
CA ILE A 210 3.45 -14.16 -3.91
C ILE A 210 3.24 -15.67 -4.00
N ILE A 211 2.24 -16.08 -4.76
CA ILE A 211 1.90 -17.48 -5.00
C ILE A 211 1.91 -17.68 -6.51
N GLN A 212 2.73 -18.60 -6.97
CA GLN A 212 2.87 -18.84 -8.40
C GLN A 212 3.02 -20.32 -8.75
N GLU A 213 2.82 -20.64 -10.02
CA GLU A 213 3.17 -21.95 -10.56
C GLU A 213 4.68 -22.15 -10.44
N LYS A 214 5.09 -23.37 -10.13
CA LYS A 214 6.53 -23.68 -10.12
C LYS A 214 7.04 -23.54 -11.54
N ALA A 215 8.17 -22.87 -11.68
CA ALA A 215 8.90 -22.90 -12.94
C ALA A 215 9.22 -24.35 -13.32
N PRO A 216 9.14 -24.71 -14.62
CA PRO A 216 9.44 -26.06 -15.09
C PRO A 216 10.89 -26.46 -14.84
#